data_e0e3224386e1130549045b4302fd50ba
#
_entry.id   e0e3224386e1130549045b4302fd50ba
#
_cell.length_a   1.000
_cell.length_b   1.000
_cell.length_c   1.000
_cell.angle_alpha   90.00
_cell.angle_beta   90.00
_cell.angle_gamma   90.00
#
_symmetry.space_group_name_H-M   'P 1'
#
loop_
_entity.id
_entity.type
_entity.pdbx_description
1 polymer ?
#
loop_
_entity_poly.entity_id
_entity_poly.type
_entity_poly.pdbx_seq_one_letter_code
_entity_poly.pdbx_strand_id
1 'polypeptide(L)'
;MKMINVIVDFRRYIKRRNYSPHTVKYYLNVIKQFVLWLNVPLEQAGVKQIEEYIDYLHQKRMQPASINLYLAIIRVFYNYLKYEQNVKLINPVKANCRLRVPKPLPRALREEQIDAFFDVIKSKRDWAMFRLMLRCGLRVEEVANLSLAAVDWRRSRLYVYGGKGQKDRVVFISRDTYDALAAYVRQRLSLRVKKIFLVQKGTYKGKPISVRGIQKRMEYYAKKAGLAISCHQLRHTMATQLLNADAALVSIQDLLGHSRIKTTQRYSKVSNLKVERDYFKAMEEVMKRTAVNNNFT
;
A
#
# COMPACT_ATOMS: atom_id res chain seq x y z
N MET A 1 -9.34 -37.09 7.33
CA MET A 1 -9.70 -36.29 6.13
C MET A 1 -8.46 -36.12 5.24
N LYS A 2 -8.54 -36.41 3.91
CA LYS A 2 -7.35 -36.25 3.05
C LYS A 2 -7.03 -34.75 2.95
N MET A 3 -5.88 -34.33 3.47
CA MET A 3 -5.42 -32.92 3.56
C MET A 3 -5.52 -32.16 2.22
N ILE A 4 -5.26 -32.85 1.09
CA ILE A 4 -5.34 -32.25 -0.25
C ILE A 4 -6.76 -31.73 -0.54
N ASN A 5 -7.80 -32.50 -0.20
CA ASN A 5 -9.19 -32.09 -0.43
C ASN A 5 -9.55 -30.84 0.37
N VAL A 6 -9.09 -30.77 1.63
CA VAL A 6 -9.32 -29.62 2.51
C VAL A 6 -8.74 -28.32 1.92
N ILE A 7 -7.51 -28.41 1.40
CA ILE A 7 -6.84 -27.24 0.80
C ILE A 7 -7.54 -26.79 -0.49
N VAL A 8 -8.01 -27.76 -1.31
CA VAL A 8 -8.77 -27.48 -2.54
C VAL A 8 -10.10 -26.80 -2.20
N ASP A 9 -10.81 -27.30 -1.21
CA ASP A 9 -12.10 -26.74 -0.79
C ASP A 9 -11.93 -25.40 -0.10
N PHE A 10 -10.89 -25.21 0.72
CA PHE A 10 -10.54 -23.89 1.26
C PHE A 10 -10.22 -22.88 0.15
N ARG A 11 -9.50 -23.31 -0.91
CA ARG A 11 -9.27 -22.44 -2.09
C ARG A 11 -10.59 -22.01 -2.74
N ARG A 12 -11.55 -22.95 -2.88
CA ARG A 12 -12.89 -22.62 -3.43
C ARG A 12 -13.64 -21.64 -2.51
N TYR A 13 -13.60 -21.88 -1.21
CA TYR A 13 -14.22 -21.03 -0.19
C TYR A 13 -13.73 -19.58 -0.26
N ILE A 14 -12.40 -19.36 -0.26
CA ILE A 14 -11.86 -17.99 -0.33
C ILE A 14 -12.08 -17.33 -1.70
N LYS A 15 -12.13 -18.11 -2.79
CA LYS A 15 -12.50 -17.59 -4.11
C LYS A 15 -13.97 -17.13 -4.15
N ARG A 16 -14.91 -17.89 -3.60
CA ARG A 16 -16.34 -17.51 -3.50
C ARG A 16 -16.52 -16.21 -2.70
N ARG A 17 -15.64 -15.91 -1.76
CA ARG A 17 -15.62 -14.64 -1.00
C ARG A 17 -14.90 -13.50 -1.73
N ASN A 18 -14.67 -13.64 -3.02
CA ASN A 18 -14.09 -12.62 -3.91
C ASN A 18 -12.70 -12.12 -3.48
N TYR A 19 -11.87 -12.99 -2.88
CA TYR A 19 -10.48 -12.64 -2.63
C TYR A 19 -9.69 -12.57 -3.95
N SER A 20 -8.77 -11.60 -4.05
CA SER A 20 -7.93 -11.47 -5.25
C SER A 20 -7.09 -12.74 -5.49
N PRO A 21 -6.72 -13.07 -6.75
CA PRO A 21 -5.88 -14.23 -7.05
C PRO A 21 -4.56 -14.23 -6.27
N HIS A 22 -3.97 -13.06 -6.06
CA HIS A 22 -2.75 -12.91 -5.27
C HIS A 22 -2.99 -13.25 -3.79
N THR A 23 -4.09 -12.77 -3.20
CA THR A 23 -4.48 -13.08 -1.82
C THR A 23 -4.74 -14.57 -1.66
N VAL A 24 -5.46 -15.19 -2.60
CA VAL A 24 -5.70 -16.65 -2.59
C VAL A 24 -4.39 -17.43 -2.58
N LYS A 25 -3.46 -17.10 -3.49
CA LYS A 25 -2.13 -17.74 -3.56
C LYS A 25 -1.37 -17.58 -2.25
N TYR A 26 -1.39 -16.38 -1.66
CA TYR A 26 -0.70 -16.11 -0.41
C TYR A 26 -1.27 -16.89 0.76
N TYR A 27 -2.61 -16.92 0.91
CA TYR A 27 -3.29 -17.71 1.94
C TYR A 27 -2.93 -19.20 1.86
N LEU A 28 -3.00 -19.77 0.66
CA LEU A 28 -2.66 -21.18 0.46
C LEU A 28 -1.21 -21.49 0.79
N ASN A 29 -0.28 -20.58 0.45
CA ASN A 29 1.13 -20.74 0.78
C ASN A 29 1.36 -20.74 2.29
N VAL A 30 0.74 -19.80 3.03
CA VAL A 30 0.83 -19.74 4.49
C VAL A 30 0.26 -21.00 5.14
N ILE A 31 -0.92 -21.45 4.70
CA ILE A 31 -1.53 -22.69 5.24
C ILE A 31 -0.66 -23.90 4.93
N LYS A 32 -0.12 -24.01 3.72
CA LYS A 32 0.82 -25.09 3.38
C LYS A 32 2.04 -25.09 4.30
N GLN A 33 2.65 -23.93 4.56
CA GLN A 33 3.81 -23.83 5.46
C GLN A 33 3.46 -24.22 6.89
N PHE A 34 2.31 -23.76 7.40
CA PHE A 34 1.85 -24.11 8.73
C PHE A 34 1.59 -25.61 8.87
N VAL A 35 0.85 -26.23 7.93
CA VAL A 35 0.52 -27.65 7.95
C VAL A 35 1.77 -28.53 7.83
N LEU A 36 2.76 -28.15 7.02
CA LEU A 36 4.02 -28.88 6.89
C LEU A 36 4.89 -28.78 8.15
N TRP A 37 4.74 -27.70 8.91
CA TRP A 37 5.44 -27.52 10.18
C TRP A 37 4.75 -28.26 11.34
N LEU A 38 3.42 -28.37 11.29
CA LEU A 38 2.61 -28.92 12.36
C LEU A 38 2.84 -30.46 12.48
N ASN A 39 3.30 -30.90 13.64
CA ASN A 39 3.61 -32.32 13.91
C ASN A 39 2.44 -33.11 14.53
N VAL A 40 1.27 -32.47 14.63
CA VAL A 40 0.05 -33.09 15.19
C VAL A 40 -1.11 -32.93 14.21
N PRO A 41 -2.17 -33.76 14.29
CA PRO A 41 -3.39 -33.52 13.50
C PRO A 41 -3.97 -32.11 13.73
N LEU A 42 -4.57 -31.54 12.70
CA LEU A 42 -5.16 -30.20 12.77
C LEU A 42 -6.17 -30.04 13.91
N GLU A 43 -6.91 -31.10 14.19
CA GLU A 43 -7.94 -31.15 15.22
C GLU A 43 -7.36 -31.11 16.64
N GLN A 44 -6.11 -31.55 16.81
CA GLN A 44 -5.39 -31.58 18.08
C GLN A 44 -4.53 -30.32 18.32
N ALA A 45 -4.35 -29.48 17.31
CA ALA A 45 -3.55 -28.27 17.45
C ALA A 45 -4.22 -27.30 18.43
N GLY A 46 -3.53 -27.00 19.52
CA GLY A 46 -3.95 -26.08 20.57
C GLY A 46 -3.16 -24.77 20.58
N VAL A 47 -3.36 -24.00 21.64
CA VAL A 47 -2.63 -22.73 21.82
C VAL A 47 -1.12 -22.93 21.88
N LYS A 48 -0.66 -24.02 22.53
CA LYS A 48 0.75 -24.38 22.65
C LYS A 48 1.44 -24.50 21.27
N GLN A 49 0.80 -25.18 20.31
CA GLN A 49 1.33 -25.32 18.94
C GLN A 49 1.41 -23.96 18.22
N ILE A 50 0.49 -23.04 18.52
CA ILE A 50 0.55 -21.69 17.96
C ILE A 50 1.72 -20.88 18.55
N GLU A 51 1.99 -21.00 19.85
CA GLU A 51 3.13 -20.35 20.51
C GLU A 51 4.45 -20.91 19.96
N GLU A 52 4.59 -22.23 19.86
CA GLU A 52 5.75 -22.88 19.23
C GLU A 52 5.94 -22.47 17.76
N TYR A 53 4.83 -22.26 17.01
CA TYR A 53 4.89 -21.77 15.63
C TYR A 53 5.34 -20.31 15.57
N ILE A 54 4.92 -19.47 16.51
CA ILE A 54 5.41 -18.08 16.63
C ILE A 54 6.92 -18.08 16.86
N ASP A 55 7.41 -18.92 17.78
CA ASP A 55 8.85 -19.05 18.07
C ASP A 55 9.63 -19.51 16.83
N TYR A 56 9.11 -20.50 16.11
CA TYR A 56 9.68 -20.94 14.82
C TYR A 56 9.75 -19.78 13.80
N LEU A 57 8.70 -18.97 13.67
CA LEU A 57 8.70 -17.84 12.75
C LEU A 57 9.67 -16.73 13.21
N HIS A 58 9.86 -16.53 14.52
CA HIS A 58 10.90 -15.66 15.08
C HIS A 58 12.31 -16.15 14.75
N GLN A 59 12.58 -17.46 14.89
CA GLN A 59 13.85 -18.05 14.47
C GLN A 59 14.14 -17.86 12.99
N LYS A 60 13.08 -17.84 12.13
CA LYS A 60 13.16 -17.45 10.71
C LYS A 60 13.33 -15.93 10.49
N ARG A 61 13.54 -15.15 11.54
CA ARG A 61 13.71 -13.67 11.52
C ARG A 61 12.54 -12.93 10.87
N MET A 62 11.32 -13.48 10.97
CA MET A 62 10.14 -12.81 10.46
C MET A 62 9.76 -11.61 11.35
N GLN A 63 9.32 -10.54 10.70
CA GLN A 63 8.84 -9.35 11.41
C GLN A 63 7.50 -9.62 12.10
N PRO A 64 7.23 -9.05 13.30
CA PRO A 64 5.98 -9.26 14.06
C PRO A 64 4.72 -8.98 13.26
N ALA A 65 4.73 -7.98 12.35
CA ALA A 65 3.61 -7.70 11.47
C ALA A 65 3.31 -8.85 10.50
N SER A 66 4.35 -9.54 9.99
CA SER A 66 4.22 -10.69 9.10
C SER A 66 3.71 -11.91 9.88
N ILE A 67 4.21 -12.13 11.10
CA ILE A 67 3.73 -13.20 11.99
C ILE A 67 2.24 -13.01 12.28
N ASN A 68 1.80 -11.78 12.63
CA ASN A 68 0.40 -11.48 12.85
C ASN A 68 -0.48 -11.74 11.61
N LEU A 69 0.05 -11.53 10.41
CA LEU A 69 -0.65 -11.87 9.16
C LEU A 69 -0.79 -13.38 8.99
N TYR A 70 0.26 -14.15 9.29
CA TYR A 70 0.21 -15.62 9.29
C TYR A 70 -0.85 -16.13 10.26
N LEU A 71 -0.83 -15.64 11.51
CA LEU A 71 -1.83 -16.01 12.53
C LEU A 71 -3.25 -15.68 12.09
N ALA A 72 -3.47 -14.51 11.46
CA ALA A 72 -4.77 -14.13 10.95
C ALA A 72 -5.27 -15.08 9.85
N ILE A 73 -4.39 -15.54 8.97
CA ILE A 73 -4.71 -16.51 7.91
C ILE A 73 -5.02 -17.89 8.50
N ILE A 74 -4.22 -18.36 9.46
CA ILE A 74 -4.44 -19.62 10.16
C ILE A 74 -5.79 -19.56 10.89
N ARG A 75 -6.12 -18.44 11.55
CA ARG A 75 -7.43 -18.25 12.20
C ARG A 75 -8.59 -18.38 11.21
N VAL A 76 -8.47 -17.77 10.01
CA VAL A 76 -9.49 -17.89 8.95
C VAL A 76 -9.63 -19.34 8.49
N PHE A 77 -8.54 -20.08 8.36
CA PHE A 77 -8.56 -21.48 7.98
C PHE A 77 -9.24 -22.38 9.03
N TYR A 78 -8.91 -22.21 10.32
CA TYR A 78 -9.56 -22.96 11.38
C TYR A 78 -11.06 -22.62 11.53
N ASN A 79 -11.44 -21.36 11.32
CA ASN A 79 -12.85 -20.99 11.28
C ASN A 79 -13.58 -21.64 10.09
N TYR A 80 -12.93 -21.75 8.92
CA TYR A 80 -13.44 -22.48 7.78
C TYR A 80 -13.67 -23.95 8.13
N LEU A 81 -12.69 -24.62 8.73
CA LEU A 81 -12.83 -26.03 9.14
C LEU A 81 -13.98 -26.22 10.12
N LYS A 82 -14.10 -25.34 11.10
CA LYS A 82 -15.14 -25.40 12.14
C LYS A 82 -16.54 -25.18 11.58
N TYR A 83 -16.75 -24.13 10.80
CA TYR A 83 -18.09 -23.67 10.43
C TYR A 83 -18.56 -24.16 9.05
N GLU A 84 -17.67 -24.36 8.11
CA GLU A 84 -18.04 -24.76 6.75
C GLU A 84 -17.82 -26.26 6.50
N GLN A 85 -16.91 -26.89 7.24
CA GLN A 85 -16.65 -28.34 7.14
C GLN A 85 -17.20 -29.13 8.34
N ASN A 86 -17.84 -28.45 9.30
CA ASN A 86 -18.39 -29.04 10.52
C ASN A 86 -17.40 -29.90 11.32
N VAL A 87 -16.12 -29.61 11.25
CA VAL A 87 -15.09 -30.33 12.00
C VAL A 87 -15.16 -29.92 13.47
N LYS A 88 -15.31 -30.87 14.37
CA LYS A 88 -15.28 -30.62 15.82
C LYS A 88 -13.88 -30.25 16.28
N LEU A 89 -13.55 -28.95 16.21
CA LEU A 89 -12.27 -28.40 16.66
C LEU A 89 -12.46 -27.02 17.31
N ILE A 90 -11.49 -26.66 18.14
CA ILE A 90 -11.36 -25.31 18.71
C ILE A 90 -10.30 -24.56 17.89
N ASN A 91 -10.61 -23.32 17.48
CA ASN A 91 -9.62 -22.50 16.81
C ASN A 91 -8.46 -22.16 17.77
N PRO A 92 -7.23 -22.65 17.50
CA PRO A 92 -6.11 -22.46 18.41
C PRO A 92 -5.57 -21.02 18.43
N VAL A 93 -5.86 -20.22 17.37
CA VAL A 93 -5.39 -18.85 17.29
C VAL A 93 -6.33 -17.92 18.07
N LYS A 94 -6.08 -17.69 19.35
CA LYS A 94 -6.82 -16.78 20.20
C LYS A 94 -6.44 -15.31 19.98
N ALA A 95 -7.23 -14.37 20.50
CA ALA A 95 -6.98 -12.93 20.35
C ALA A 95 -5.65 -12.48 20.98
N ASN A 96 -5.28 -13.09 22.10
CA ASN A 96 -4.04 -12.81 22.85
C ASN A 96 -2.75 -13.31 22.14
N CYS A 97 -2.85 -14.21 21.15
CA CYS A 97 -1.68 -14.64 20.36
C CYS A 97 -1.11 -13.53 19.47
N ARG A 98 -1.76 -12.36 19.40
CA ARG A 98 -1.33 -11.25 18.56
C ARG A 98 -0.12 -10.54 19.18
N LEU A 99 0.97 -10.46 18.40
CA LEU A 99 2.19 -9.75 18.78
C LEU A 99 2.00 -8.23 18.74
N ARG A 100 2.66 -7.52 19.62
CA ARG A 100 2.78 -6.06 19.56
C ARG A 100 3.62 -5.69 18.34
N VAL A 101 3.12 -4.77 17.53
CA VAL A 101 3.81 -4.28 16.34
C VAL A 101 4.11 -2.81 16.55
N PRO A 102 5.39 -2.39 16.49
CA PRO A 102 5.73 -0.98 16.45
C PRO A 102 5.01 -0.29 15.30
N LYS A 103 4.48 0.89 15.53
CA LYS A 103 3.81 1.72 14.51
C LYS A 103 4.71 2.90 14.18
N PRO A 104 5.78 2.71 13.42
CA PRO A 104 6.62 3.82 13.01
C PRO A 104 5.78 4.81 12.19
N LEU A 105 6.13 6.08 12.33
CA LEU A 105 5.52 7.12 11.50
C LEU A 105 5.83 6.84 10.02
N PRO A 106 4.88 7.09 9.10
CA PRO A 106 5.15 7.02 7.67
C PRO A 106 6.32 7.94 7.33
N ARG A 107 7.32 7.41 6.63
CA ARG A 107 8.48 8.19 6.19
C ARG A 107 8.15 8.82 4.84
N ALA A 108 7.71 10.07 4.85
CA ALA A 108 7.67 10.88 3.63
C ALA A 108 9.09 11.23 3.20
N LEU A 109 9.29 11.40 1.89
CA LEU A 109 10.55 11.90 1.35
C LEU A 109 10.63 13.40 1.60
N ARG A 110 11.82 13.90 1.92
CA ARG A 110 12.13 15.33 1.94
C ARG A 110 12.27 15.84 0.50
N GLU A 111 12.16 17.13 0.30
CA GLU A 111 12.21 17.74 -1.05
C GLU A 111 13.53 17.45 -1.74
N GLU A 112 14.66 17.55 -1.05
CA GLU A 112 15.99 17.25 -1.60
C GLU A 112 16.10 15.79 -2.06
N GLN A 113 15.43 14.86 -1.37
CA GLN A 113 15.40 13.44 -1.78
C GLN A 113 14.52 13.23 -3.01
N ILE A 114 13.43 14.01 -3.14
CA ILE A 114 12.56 13.96 -4.32
C ILE A 114 13.36 14.46 -5.52
N ASP A 115 14.03 15.60 -5.41
CA ASP A 115 14.80 16.20 -6.49
C ASP A 115 15.95 15.28 -6.91
N ALA A 116 16.76 14.80 -5.96
CA ALA A 116 17.83 13.83 -6.23
C ALA A 116 17.33 12.55 -6.92
N PHE A 117 16.13 12.07 -6.56
CA PHE A 117 15.54 10.91 -7.21
C PHE A 117 15.11 11.20 -8.66
N PHE A 118 14.47 12.34 -8.90
CA PHE A 118 14.01 12.70 -10.24
C PHE A 118 15.15 13.11 -11.17
N ASP A 119 16.22 13.72 -10.69
CA ASP A 119 17.37 14.17 -11.49
C ASP A 119 18.10 13.02 -12.21
N VAL A 120 18.12 11.84 -11.59
CA VAL A 120 18.75 10.66 -12.20
C VAL A 120 17.88 9.98 -13.27
N ILE A 121 16.60 10.40 -13.44
CA ILE A 121 15.66 9.76 -14.35
C ILE A 121 15.71 10.45 -15.72
N LYS A 122 16.30 9.78 -16.72
CA LYS A 122 16.37 10.28 -18.10
C LYS A 122 15.24 9.76 -19.00
N SER A 123 14.48 8.75 -18.57
CA SER A 123 13.40 8.15 -19.36
C SER A 123 12.09 8.91 -19.14
N LYS A 124 11.50 9.47 -20.21
CA LYS A 124 10.18 10.15 -20.14
C LYS A 124 9.08 9.23 -19.61
N ARG A 125 9.13 7.93 -19.96
CA ARG A 125 8.21 6.93 -19.42
C ARG A 125 8.32 6.82 -17.90
N ASP A 126 9.53 6.62 -17.39
CA ASP A 126 9.77 6.35 -15.98
C ASP A 126 9.51 7.62 -15.17
N TRP A 127 9.87 8.79 -15.69
CA TRP A 127 9.51 10.08 -15.12
C TRP A 127 8.00 10.23 -14.94
N ALA A 128 7.22 10.00 -16.01
CA ALA A 128 5.77 10.09 -15.94
C ALA A 128 5.15 9.09 -14.96
N MET A 129 5.64 7.83 -14.94
CA MET A 129 5.17 6.82 -13.99
C MET A 129 5.34 7.26 -12.52
N PHE A 130 6.52 7.77 -12.18
CA PHE A 130 6.82 8.15 -10.79
C PHE A 130 6.18 9.49 -10.41
N ARG A 131 6.01 10.43 -11.36
CA ARG A 131 5.21 11.65 -11.13
C ARG A 131 3.76 11.32 -10.82
N LEU A 132 3.13 10.39 -11.53
CA LEU A 132 1.78 9.92 -11.21
C LEU A 132 1.67 9.34 -9.79
N MET A 133 2.69 8.62 -9.33
CA MET A 133 2.70 8.12 -7.95
C MET A 133 2.88 9.25 -6.93
N LEU A 134 3.76 10.22 -7.22
CA LEU A 134 4.09 11.32 -6.31
C LEU A 134 3.00 12.40 -6.27
N ARG A 135 2.39 12.76 -7.41
CA ARG A 135 1.45 13.89 -7.50
C ARG A 135 -0.02 13.47 -7.51
N CYS A 136 -0.34 12.32 -8.11
CA CYS A 136 -1.70 11.79 -8.15
C CYS A 136 -1.94 10.68 -7.11
N GLY A 137 -0.91 10.25 -6.39
CA GLY A 137 -1.00 9.22 -5.35
C GLY A 137 -1.43 7.85 -5.87
N LEU A 138 -1.15 7.53 -7.13
CA LEU A 138 -1.49 6.23 -7.70
C LEU A 138 -0.65 5.10 -7.07
N ARG A 139 -1.30 3.93 -6.88
CA ARG A 139 -0.58 2.71 -6.52
C ARG A 139 0.18 2.17 -7.74
N VAL A 140 1.25 1.42 -7.50
CA VAL A 140 2.04 0.81 -8.58
C VAL A 140 1.18 -0.06 -9.51
N GLU A 141 0.20 -0.79 -8.99
CA GLU A 141 -0.74 -1.60 -9.77
C GLU A 141 -1.68 -0.72 -10.62
N GLU A 142 -2.12 0.41 -10.09
CA GLU A 142 -2.96 1.38 -10.79
C GLU A 142 -2.18 2.01 -11.95
N VAL A 143 -0.91 2.38 -11.74
CA VAL A 143 -0.03 2.88 -12.81
C VAL A 143 0.22 1.81 -13.88
N ALA A 144 0.50 0.57 -13.49
CA ALA A 144 0.71 -0.54 -14.44
C ALA A 144 -0.54 -0.83 -15.29
N ASN A 145 -1.73 -0.61 -14.73
CA ASN A 145 -3.01 -0.87 -15.37
C ASN A 145 -3.65 0.36 -16.04
N LEU A 146 -3.06 1.54 -15.89
CA LEU A 146 -3.62 2.77 -16.43
C LEU A 146 -3.76 2.69 -17.95
N SER A 147 -4.97 3.02 -18.46
CA SER A 147 -5.30 3.01 -19.87
C SER A 147 -5.33 4.42 -20.46
N LEU A 148 -5.19 4.55 -21.78
CA LEU A 148 -5.33 5.83 -22.47
C LEU A 148 -6.72 6.43 -22.28
N ALA A 149 -7.77 5.62 -22.29
CA ALA A 149 -9.14 6.05 -22.08
C ALA A 149 -9.45 6.53 -20.66
N ALA A 150 -8.57 6.22 -19.70
CA ALA A 150 -8.72 6.67 -18.32
C ALA A 150 -8.24 8.11 -18.09
N VAL A 151 -7.64 8.76 -19.10
CA VAL A 151 -7.10 10.11 -19.02
C VAL A 151 -8.07 11.11 -19.67
N ASP A 152 -8.67 11.98 -18.88
CA ASP A 152 -9.38 13.15 -19.38
C ASP A 152 -8.38 14.31 -19.50
N TRP A 153 -7.83 14.46 -20.69
CA TRP A 153 -6.85 15.50 -21.01
C TRP A 153 -7.41 16.92 -20.89
N ARG A 154 -8.69 17.10 -21.20
CA ARG A 154 -9.32 18.45 -21.16
C ARG A 154 -9.50 18.93 -19.72
N ARG A 155 -9.88 18.03 -18.81
CA ARG A 155 -10.15 18.35 -17.41
C ARG A 155 -8.98 18.04 -16.47
N SER A 156 -7.84 17.57 -17.00
CA SER A 156 -6.67 17.13 -16.21
C SER A 156 -7.06 16.14 -15.12
N ARG A 157 -7.80 15.08 -15.48
CA ARG A 157 -8.30 14.05 -14.56
C ARG A 157 -7.91 12.66 -14.99
N LEU A 158 -7.78 11.77 -14.00
CA LEU A 158 -7.60 10.34 -14.20
C LEU A 158 -8.73 9.57 -13.53
N TYR A 159 -9.32 8.65 -14.27
CA TYR A 159 -10.27 7.68 -13.74
C TYR A 159 -9.52 6.42 -13.33
N VAL A 160 -9.51 6.11 -12.03
CA VAL A 160 -8.84 4.93 -11.48
C VAL A 160 -9.90 3.88 -11.22
N TYR A 161 -9.94 2.86 -12.06
CA TYR A 161 -10.91 1.77 -11.98
C TYR A 161 -10.37 0.60 -11.16
N GLY A 162 -11.26 -0.09 -10.42
CA GLY A 162 -10.94 -1.32 -9.70
C GLY A 162 -9.88 -1.17 -8.62
N GLY A 163 -9.81 -0.02 -7.95
CA GLY A 163 -8.93 0.19 -6.82
C GLY A 163 -9.12 -0.87 -5.72
N LYS A 164 -8.26 -0.89 -4.70
CA LYS A 164 -8.36 -1.83 -3.58
C LYS A 164 -9.76 -1.78 -2.96
N GLY A 165 -10.51 -2.90 -3.04
CA GLY A 165 -11.92 -3.00 -2.63
C GLY A 165 -12.91 -2.60 -3.73
N GLN A 166 -12.49 -2.63 -5.01
CA GLN A 166 -13.33 -2.35 -6.21
C GLN A 166 -14.00 -0.96 -6.20
N LYS A 167 -13.38 0.02 -5.54
CA LYS A 167 -13.87 1.40 -5.57
C LYS A 167 -13.15 2.20 -6.65
N ASP A 168 -13.93 2.72 -7.58
CA ASP A 168 -13.47 3.66 -8.56
C ASP A 168 -13.28 5.04 -7.92
N ARG A 169 -12.33 5.81 -8.41
CA ARG A 169 -12.14 7.19 -8.00
C ARG A 169 -11.58 8.05 -9.11
N VAL A 170 -11.81 9.34 -9.00
CA VAL A 170 -11.18 10.36 -9.86
C VAL A 170 -10.02 10.98 -9.10
N VAL A 171 -8.88 11.15 -9.75
CA VAL A 171 -7.73 11.91 -9.23
C VAL A 171 -7.37 13.02 -10.22
N PHE A 172 -6.80 14.10 -9.71
CA PHE A 172 -6.42 15.24 -10.51
C PHE A 172 -4.96 15.16 -10.92
N ILE A 173 -4.64 15.70 -12.11
CA ILE A 173 -3.28 15.70 -12.66
C ILE A 173 -2.72 17.11 -12.50
N SER A 174 -1.64 17.26 -11.74
CA SER A 174 -0.89 18.52 -11.66
C SER A 174 -0.22 18.86 -13.01
N ARG A 175 0.07 20.13 -13.26
CA ARG A 175 0.62 20.61 -14.53
C ARG A 175 1.90 19.86 -14.92
N ASP A 176 2.84 19.73 -13.99
CA ASP A 176 4.12 19.01 -14.19
C ASP A 176 3.92 17.54 -14.57
N THR A 177 2.93 16.89 -13.97
CA THR A 177 2.58 15.48 -14.26
C THR A 177 1.86 15.36 -15.60
N TYR A 178 1.00 16.32 -15.94
CA TYR A 178 0.33 16.37 -17.24
C TYR A 178 1.37 16.49 -18.37
N ASP A 179 2.28 17.43 -18.26
CA ASP A 179 3.32 17.67 -19.27
C ASP A 179 4.23 16.44 -19.43
N ALA A 180 4.63 15.81 -18.31
CA ALA A 180 5.40 14.57 -18.31
C ALA A 180 4.67 13.41 -19.01
N LEU A 181 3.39 13.23 -18.68
CA LEU A 181 2.56 12.17 -19.25
C LEU A 181 2.33 12.40 -20.75
N ALA A 182 2.01 13.62 -21.15
CA ALA A 182 1.83 14.02 -22.56
C ALA A 182 3.11 13.82 -23.37
N ALA A 183 4.26 14.24 -22.83
CA ALA A 183 5.56 14.06 -23.46
C ALA A 183 5.93 12.59 -23.69
N TYR A 184 5.54 11.70 -22.76
CA TYR A 184 5.71 10.28 -22.94
C TYR A 184 4.72 9.70 -23.96
N VAL A 185 3.42 10.06 -23.88
CA VAL A 185 2.39 9.52 -24.78
C VAL A 185 2.65 9.88 -26.24
N ARG A 186 3.19 11.08 -26.55
CA ARG A 186 3.60 11.48 -27.90
C ARG A 186 4.71 10.59 -28.49
N GLN A 187 5.58 10.03 -27.65
CA GLN A 187 6.73 9.18 -28.07
C GLN A 187 6.45 7.68 -27.88
N ARG A 188 5.25 7.33 -27.52
CA ARG A 188 4.88 5.97 -27.20
C ARG A 188 4.97 5.05 -28.42
N LEU A 189 5.51 3.83 -28.21
CA LEU A 189 5.79 2.87 -29.28
C LEU A 189 4.56 2.39 -30.06
N SER A 190 3.37 2.42 -29.47
CA SER A 190 2.15 1.96 -30.13
C SER A 190 0.90 2.54 -29.49
N LEU A 191 0.00 3.07 -30.30
CA LEU A 191 -1.33 3.52 -29.87
C LEU A 191 -2.36 2.38 -29.83
N ARG A 192 -2.06 1.22 -30.45
CA ARG A 192 -2.96 0.05 -30.44
C ARG A 192 -3.10 -0.62 -29.09
N VAL A 193 -2.08 -0.52 -28.22
CA VAL A 193 -2.12 -1.09 -26.89
C VAL A 193 -2.87 -0.13 -25.96
N LYS A 194 -3.97 -0.58 -25.33
CA LYS A 194 -4.80 0.27 -24.46
C LYS A 194 -4.08 0.81 -23.22
N LYS A 195 -3.14 0.06 -22.63
CA LYS A 195 -2.39 0.49 -21.45
C LYS A 195 -1.35 1.55 -21.80
N ILE A 196 -1.20 2.58 -20.96
CA ILE A 196 -0.30 3.71 -21.22
C ILE A 196 1.17 3.28 -21.25
N PHE A 197 1.63 2.61 -20.20
CA PHE A 197 3.05 2.36 -20.00
C PHE A 197 3.51 1.05 -20.63
N LEU A 198 4.46 1.15 -21.57
CA LEU A 198 4.97 0.02 -22.34
C LEU A 198 6.45 -0.23 -22.03
N VAL A 199 6.86 -1.48 -22.17
CA VAL A 199 8.28 -1.87 -22.12
C VAL A 199 9.00 -1.28 -23.33
N GLN A 200 10.12 -0.58 -23.12
CA GLN A 200 10.84 0.14 -24.16
C GLN A 200 11.97 -0.67 -24.82
N LYS A 201 12.52 -1.67 -24.12
CA LYS A 201 13.70 -2.45 -24.58
C LYS A 201 13.54 -3.93 -24.22
N GLY A 202 14.28 -4.78 -24.92
CA GLY A 202 14.33 -6.23 -24.70
C GLY A 202 13.16 -7.01 -25.29
N THR A 203 13.07 -8.29 -24.97
CA THR A 203 12.11 -9.28 -25.52
C THR A 203 10.63 -8.87 -25.38
N TYR A 204 10.31 -8.06 -24.41
CA TYR A 204 8.93 -7.59 -24.15
C TYR A 204 8.67 -6.17 -24.67
N LYS A 205 9.53 -5.63 -25.55
CA LYS A 205 9.36 -4.29 -26.14
C LYS A 205 7.94 -4.13 -26.73
N GLY A 206 7.28 -3.02 -26.41
CA GLY A 206 5.93 -2.71 -26.87
C GLY A 206 4.80 -3.37 -26.05
N LYS A 207 5.08 -4.36 -25.19
CA LYS A 207 4.07 -4.94 -24.29
C LYS A 207 3.86 -4.05 -23.05
N PRO A 208 2.70 -4.11 -22.40
CA PRO A 208 2.45 -3.40 -21.13
C PRO A 208 3.51 -3.72 -20.07
N ILE A 209 3.98 -2.69 -19.37
CA ILE A 209 4.91 -2.90 -18.27
C ILE A 209 4.19 -3.56 -17.08
N SER A 210 4.83 -4.56 -16.48
CA SER A 210 4.29 -5.22 -15.29
C SER A 210 4.57 -4.42 -14.01
N VAL A 211 3.82 -4.70 -12.94
CA VAL A 211 4.09 -4.14 -11.59
C VAL A 211 5.54 -4.38 -11.17
N ARG A 212 6.05 -5.61 -11.36
CA ARG A 212 7.45 -5.93 -11.04
C ARG A 212 8.44 -5.16 -11.91
N GLY A 213 8.09 -4.92 -13.17
CA GLY A 213 8.88 -4.07 -14.08
C GLY A 213 9.01 -2.64 -13.55
N ILE A 214 7.91 -2.05 -13.07
CA ILE A 214 7.91 -0.70 -12.46
C ILE A 214 8.74 -0.71 -11.17
N GLN A 215 8.56 -1.71 -10.31
CA GLN A 215 9.34 -1.85 -9.07
C GLN A 215 10.85 -1.96 -9.33
N LYS A 216 11.26 -2.76 -10.33
CA LYS A 216 12.67 -2.84 -10.74
C LYS A 216 13.21 -1.51 -11.26
N ARG A 217 12.39 -0.72 -11.96
CA ARG A 217 12.79 0.63 -12.38
C ARG A 217 12.95 1.55 -11.18
N MET A 218 12.06 1.47 -10.19
CA MET A 218 12.19 2.19 -8.92
C MET A 218 13.49 1.81 -8.19
N GLU A 219 13.73 0.51 -8.00
CA GLU A 219 14.95 -0.01 -7.36
C GLU A 219 16.23 0.51 -8.06
N TYR A 220 16.24 0.50 -9.40
CA TYR A 220 17.36 1.01 -10.19
C TYR A 220 17.64 2.49 -9.96
N TYR A 221 16.61 3.35 -10.03
CA TYR A 221 16.80 4.79 -9.86
C TYR A 221 17.06 5.18 -8.42
N ALA A 222 16.42 4.51 -7.45
CA ALA A 222 16.70 4.69 -6.03
C ALA A 222 18.18 4.43 -5.72
N LYS A 223 18.72 3.29 -6.21
CA LYS A 223 20.15 2.98 -6.07
C LYS A 223 21.03 4.03 -6.74
N LYS A 224 20.65 4.51 -7.93
CA LYS A 224 21.42 5.54 -8.67
C LYS A 224 21.44 6.89 -7.94
N ALA A 225 20.37 7.22 -7.23
CA ALA A 225 20.26 8.43 -6.41
C ALA A 225 20.86 8.27 -4.98
N GLY A 226 21.41 7.09 -4.62
CA GLY A 226 21.89 6.81 -3.27
C GLY A 226 20.79 6.75 -2.21
N LEU A 227 19.54 6.43 -2.61
CA LEU A 227 18.36 6.51 -1.76
C LEU A 227 17.69 5.13 -1.58
N ALA A 228 17.06 4.91 -0.42
CA ALA A 228 16.22 3.75 -0.18
C ALA A 228 14.75 4.15 -0.31
N ILE A 229 14.23 4.14 -1.56
CA ILE A 229 12.89 4.59 -1.89
C ILE A 229 12.06 3.44 -2.50
N SER A 230 10.78 3.38 -2.16
CA SER A 230 9.81 2.46 -2.75
C SER A 230 8.68 3.22 -3.46
N CYS A 231 8.00 2.54 -4.40
CA CYS A 231 6.81 3.10 -5.06
C CYS A 231 5.75 3.59 -4.06
N HIS A 232 5.61 2.89 -2.94
CA HIS A 232 4.63 3.24 -1.91
C HIS A 232 5.01 4.51 -1.14
N GLN A 233 6.30 4.76 -0.98
CA GLN A 233 6.80 5.99 -0.36
C GLN A 233 6.45 7.25 -1.15
N LEU A 234 6.51 7.23 -2.49
CA LEU A 234 6.08 8.39 -3.31
C LEU A 234 4.64 8.77 -3.01
N ARG A 235 3.76 7.78 -2.92
CA ARG A 235 2.36 8.01 -2.56
C ARG A 235 2.19 8.50 -1.11
N HIS A 236 2.99 8.01 -0.17
CA HIS A 236 3.00 8.53 1.21
C HIS A 236 3.46 9.99 1.25
N THR A 237 4.48 10.33 0.46
CA THR A 237 5.00 11.68 0.33
C THR A 237 3.93 12.65 -0.16
N MET A 238 3.18 12.28 -1.20
CA MET A 238 2.03 13.08 -1.68
C MET A 238 1.03 13.36 -0.55
N ALA A 239 0.63 12.33 0.20
CA ALA A 239 -0.33 12.51 1.29
C ALA A 239 0.19 13.46 2.38
N THR A 240 1.48 13.36 2.71
CA THR A 240 2.13 14.25 3.70
C THR A 240 2.26 15.67 3.16
N GLN A 241 2.66 15.84 1.89
CA GLN A 241 2.74 17.18 1.25
C GLN A 241 1.38 17.88 1.22
N LEU A 242 0.32 17.16 0.84
CA LEU A 242 -1.04 17.72 0.85
C LEU A 242 -1.49 18.12 2.26
N LEU A 243 -1.19 17.29 3.25
CA LEU A 243 -1.55 17.59 4.63
C LEU A 243 -0.78 18.80 5.17
N ASN A 244 0.52 18.93 4.82
CA ASN A 244 1.34 20.08 5.18
C ASN A 244 0.88 21.38 4.47
N ALA A 245 0.24 21.23 3.32
CA ALA A 245 -0.40 22.31 2.56
C ALA A 245 -1.90 22.54 2.95
N ASP A 246 -2.30 22.11 4.15
CA ASP A 246 -3.63 22.31 4.72
C ASP A 246 -4.81 21.64 4.00
N ALA A 247 -4.54 20.68 3.11
CA ALA A 247 -5.62 19.91 2.52
C ALA A 247 -6.39 19.11 3.58
N ALA A 248 -7.72 19.12 3.48
CA ALA A 248 -8.57 18.38 4.39
C ALA A 248 -8.26 16.86 4.36
N LEU A 249 -8.18 16.22 5.52
CA LEU A 249 -7.86 14.80 5.64
C LEU A 249 -8.84 13.91 4.86
N VAL A 250 -10.10 14.31 4.77
CA VAL A 250 -11.14 13.61 4.00
C VAL A 250 -10.82 13.67 2.51
N SER A 251 -10.44 14.83 1.99
CA SER A 251 -10.04 14.98 0.58
C SER A 251 -8.82 14.12 0.24
N ILE A 252 -7.82 14.07 1.14
CA ILE A 252 -6.66 13.19 0.97
C ILE A 252 -7.08 11.70 0.99
N GLN A 253 -8.03 11.33 1.86
CA GLN A 253 -8.58 9.97 1.92
C GLN A 253 -9.23 9.58 0.59
N ASP A 254 -10.04 10.45 0.01
CA ASP A 254 -10.75 10.20 -1.24
C ASP A 254 -9.79 10.10 -2.42
N LEU A 255 -8.84 11.03 -2.54
CA LEU A 255 -7.78 10.98 -3.56
C LEU A 255 -6.97 9.69 -3.48
N LEU A 256 -6.65 9.23 -2.27
CA LEU A 256 -5.92 7.98 -2.07
C LEU A 256 -6.81 6.74 -2.21
N GLY A 257 -8.13 6.85 -2.16
CA GLY A 257 -9.06 5.71 -2.14
C GLY A 257 -8.80 4.79 -0.95
N HIS A 258 -8.69 5.36 0.26
CA HIS A 258 -8.59 4.61 1.50
C HIS A 258 -9.98 4.29 2.04
N SER A 259 -10.31 3.00 2.13
CA SER A 259 -11.62 2.54 2.66
C SER A 259 -11.81 2.81 4.16
N ARG A 260 -10.73 3.13 4.89
CA ARG A 260 -10.76 3.39 6.34
C ARG A 260 -10.00 4.67 6.64
N ILE A 261 -10.65 5.61 7.34
CA ILE A 261 -10.06 6.88 7.75
C ILE A 261 -8.80 6.70 8.61
N LYS A 262 -8.74 5.65 9.44
CA LYS A 262 -7.54 5.29 10.24
C LYS A 262 -6.26 5.15 9.40
N THR A 263 -6.38 4.80 8.11
CA THR A 263 -5.22 4.70 7.23
C THR A 263 -4.67 6.07 6.86
N THR A 264 -5.55 7.07 6.69
CA THR A 264 -5.19 8.45 6.38
C THR A 264 -4.80 9.22 7.65
N GLN A 265 -5.43 8.97 8.78
CA GLN A 265 -5.06 9.54 10.09
C GLN A 265 -3.60 9.26 10.51
N ARG A 266 -2.95 8.25 9.92
CA ARG A 266 -1.51 8.02 10.16
C ARG A 266 -0.65 9.17 9.67
N TYR A 267 -1.09 9.92 8.67
CA TYR A 267 -0.37 11.08 8.14
C TYR A 267 -0.50 12.29 9.05
N SER A 268 -1.62 12.47 9.76
CA SER A 268 -1.77 13.57 10.72
C SER A 268 -0.75 13.49 11.88
N LYS A 269 -0.25 12.30 12.17
CA LYS A 269 0.84 12.10 13.16
C LYS A 269 2.23 12.41 12.61
N VAL A 270 2.39 12.62 11.31
CA VAL A 270 3.67 12.88 10.63
C VAL A 270 3.85 14.36 10.34
N SER A 271 2.76 15.10 10.26
CA SER A 271 2.77 16.54 10.00
C SER A 271 3.13 17.30 11.28
N ASN A 272 4.39 17.19 11.72
CA ASN A 272 4.92 18.04 12.78
C ASN A 272 4.78 19.53 12.39
N LEU A 273 4.95 19.86 11.10
CA LEU A 273 4.85 21.23 10.60
C LEU A 273 3.44 21.83 10.80
N LYS A 274 2.39 21.03 10.60
CA LYS A 274 1.03 21.53 10.86
C LYS A 274 0.78 21.67 12.36
N VAL A 275 1.17 20.69 13.17
CA VAL A 275 1.03 20.75 14.63
C VAL A 275 1.83 21.91 15.19
N GLU A 276 3.05 22.14 14.72
CA GLU A 276 3.90 23.27 15.11
C GLU A 276 3.24 24.60 14.75
N ARG A 277 2.79 24.77 13.51
CA ARG A 277 2.12 25.99 13.07
C ARG A 277 0.82 26.25 13.84
N ASP A 278 -0.04 25.25 14.00
CA ASP A 278 -1.30 25.36 14.74
C ASP A 278 -1.02 25.69 16.21
N TYR A 279 0.03 25.11 16.81
CA TYR A 279 0.47 25.44 18.16
C TYR A 279 0.89 26.91 18.27
N PHE A 280 1.80 27.38 17.41
CA PHE A 280 2.26 28.78 17.49
C PHE A 280 1.15 29.77 17.22
N LYS A 281 0.28 29.50 16.23
CA LYS A 281 -0.89 30.33 15.96
C LYS A 281 -1.84 30.40 17.16
N ALA A 282 -2.17 29.26 17.77
CA ALA A 282 -3.01 29.21 18.95
C ALA A 282 -2.32 29.90 20.16
N MET A 283 -1.01 29.70 20.32
CA MET A 283 -0.26 30.30 21.42
C MET A 283 -0.16 31.81 21.30
N GLU A 284 -0.02 32.36 20.09
CA GLU A 284 -0.11 33.81 19.87
C GLU A 284 -1.44 34.40 20.36
N GLU A 285 -2.55 33.73 20.06
CA GLU A 285 -3.87 34.14 20.56
C GLU A 285 -3.99 34.01 22.09
N VAL A 286 -3.45 32.96 22.68
CA VAL A 286 -3.40 32.77 24.13
C VAL A 286 -2.56 33.89 24.79
N MET A 287 -1.40 34.19 24.22
CA MET A 287 -0.51 35.25 24.74
C MET A 287 -1.15 36.62 24.64
N LYS A 288 -1.85 36.95 23.54
CA LYS A 288 -2.61 38.23 23.41
C LYS A 288 -3.67 38.35 24.50
N ARG A 289 -4.40 37.29 24.81
CA ARG A 289 -5.42 37.29 25.88
C ARG A 289 -4.84 37.40 27.28
N THR A 290 -3.68 36.79 27.53
CA THR A 290 -2.99 36.85 28.83
C THR A 290 -2.26 38.21 29.03
N ALA A 291 -1.76 38.83 27.97
CA ALA A 291 -1.15 40.18 28.04
C ALA A 291 -2.18 41.25 28.42
N VAL A 292 -3.44 41.11 28.03
CA VAL A 292 -4.53 42.05 28.40
C VAL A 292 -4.85 41.96 29.91
N ASN A 293 -4.58 40.84 30.56
CA ASN A 293 -4.85 40.67 32.01
C ASN A 293 -3.69 41.13 32.91
N ASN A 294 -2.51 41.48 32.35
CA ASN A 294 -1.35 41.93 33.13
C ASN A 294 -1.24 43.45 33.28
N ASN A 295 -2.25 44.22 32.83
CA ASN A 295 -2.30 45.67 33.02
C ASN A 295 -2.98 46.09 34.34
N PHE A 296 -2.87 45.26 35.38
CA PHE A 296 -3.25 45.62 36.75
C PHE A 296 -2.00 45.54 37.66
N THR A 297 -1.17 46.58 37.61
CA THR A 297 -0.34 47.05 38.73
C THR A 297 -0.24 48.56 38.68
#